data_182cb10ccc137e0c28bff7899b5e1085
#
_entry.id   182cb10ccc137e0c28bff7899b5e1085
#
_cell.length_a   1.000
_cell.length_b   1.000
_cell.length_c   1.000
_cell.angle_alpha   90.00
_cell.angle_beta   90.00
_cell.angle_gamma   90.00
#
_symmetry.space_group_name_H-M   'P 1'
#
loop_
_entity.id
_entity.type
_entity.pdbx_description
1 polymer ?
#
loop_
_entity_poly.entity_id
_entity_poly.type
_entity_poly.pdbx_seq_one_letter_code
_entity_poly.pdbx_strand_id
1 'polypeptide(L)'
;MTLLPPLPPSLRARESDAQSIRPMPVAVAMGDGIGPEIMRASLAVLQAAGAALEIREIALGEAVYRAGHSSGIAPETWEVLRATRLLYKAPITTPQGGGYKSLNVTLRKTLGLFANVRPTGAYAPFVATRHPGMDVVIVRENEEDLYAGIEHRQTDEVYQCLKLVSRPGTEKIVRFAFEHARRNGRRKVSCFTKDNIMKLTDGLFHKTFDAIAKEYPEIATDHWIIDIGAARLASNPKQFDVIVTGNLYGDIISDIAAEIAGSVGLAPSANIGAHGAMFEAIHGSAPPLAGRDVANPSGLLLAGVMMLVHAGQPRMAERVHNAWLRTIEDGVHTADMPQAAPGATRVGTRAFARAVIDRLGLAPRQLPPVRYGEAAPLVAVPEAAPTVRAEKRTVGVDVFLHWSGGTPDNLAALLRPVAGDVELAMITNRGVKVWPQGLAETFCTDHWRCRFLAPGGQALAHTGIAALLLRLAGAGLDFVKTEHLCTFDGVPGFSLGQGQ
;
A
#
# COMPACT_ATOMS: atom_id res chain seq x y z
N MET A 1 16.53 36.76 -58.45
CA MET A 1 15.67 36.98 -57.28
C MET A 1 14.36 36.24 -57.52
N THR A 2 14.31 34.95 -57.26
CA THR A 2 13.17 34.08 -57.54
C THR A 2 12.40 33.89 -56.23
N LEU A 3 11.21 34.47 -56.15
CA LEU A 3 10.28 34.36 -55.02
C LEU A 3 9.77 32.93 -54.96
N LEU A 4 9.92 32.29 -53.78
CA LEU A 4 9.32 31.01 -53.49
C LEU A 4 7.78 31.15 -53.43
N PRO A 5 7.02 30.13 -53.89
CA PRO A 5 5.55 30.18 -53.84
C PRO A 5 5.05 30.07 -52.39
N PRO A 6 3.86 30.64 -52.09
CA PRO A 6 3.28 30.58 -50.76
C PRO A 6 2.89 29.13 -50.40
N LEU A 7 3.15 28.75 -49.13
CA LEU A 7 2.78 27.47 -48.54
C LEU A 7 1.28 27.21 -48.60
N PRO A 8 0.85 25.95 -48.80
CA PRO A 8 -0.57 25.60 -48.93
C PRO A 8 -1.32 25.82 -47.60
N PRO A 9 -2.62 26.13 -47.67
CA PRO A 9 -3.45 26.51 -46.46
C PRO A 9 -3.52 25.43 -45.37
N SER A 10 -3.25 24.18 -45.67
CA SER A 10 -3.30 23.05 -44.73
C SER A 10 -2.22 23.04 -43.66
N LEU A 11 -1.16 23.87 -43.79
CA LEU A 11 -0.13 24.01 -42.76
C LEU A 11 -0.32 25.20 -41.82
N ARG A 12 -1.29 26.09 -42.11
CA ARG A 12 -1.63 27.23 -41.21
C ARG A 12 -2.66 26.89 -40.14
N ALA A 13 -3.30 25.72 -40.15
CA ALA A 13 -4.43 25.36 -39.28
C ALA A 13 -4.01 24.54 -38.04
N ARG A 14 -2.73 24.49 -37.66
CA ARG A 14 -2.25 23.73 -36.47
C ARG A 14 -1.73 24.57 -35.31
N GLU A 15 -1.82 25.89 -35.37
CA GLU A 15 -1.38 26.77 -34.28
C GLU A 15 -2.52 27.35 -33.41
N SER A 16 -3.79 27.00 -33.66
CA SER A 16 -4.94 27.63 -32.96
C SER A 16 -5.66 26.75 -31.94
N ASP A 17 -5.18 25.55 -31.61
CA ASP A 17 -5.75 24.73 -30.52
C ASP A 17 -4.91 24.78 -29.24
N ALA A 18 -4.42 25.94 -28.85
CA ALA A 18 -4.08 26.24 -27.48
C ALA A 18 -5.37 26.48 -26.70
N GLN A 19 -6.20 25.43 -26.49
CA GLN A 19 -7.15 25.46 -25.39
C GLN A 19 -6.34 25.83 -24.14
N SER A 20 -6.62 26.98 -23.54
CA SER A 20 -6.00 27.41 -22.29
C SER A 20 -6.34 26.35 -21.22
N ILE A 21 -5.40 25.43 -20.99
CA ILE A 21 -5.55 24.43 -19.92
C ILE A 21 -5.70 25.22 -18.63
N ARG A 22 -6.84 25.12 -17.99
CA ARG A 22 -7.05 25.77 -16.68
C ARG A 22 -6.05 25.17 -15.69
N PRO A 23 -5.33 26.00 -14.92
CA PRO A 23 -4.43 25.49 -13.91
C PRO A 23 -5.17 24.56 -12.94
N MET A 24 -4.62 23.36 -12.73
CA MET A 24 -5.16 22.37 -11.82
C MET A 24 -4.72 22.69 -10.39
N PRO A 25 -5.64 22.88 -9.43
CA PRO A 25 -5.26 23.10 -8.05
C PRO A 25 -4.65 21.84 -7.44
N VAL A 26 -3.45 21.97 -6.89
CA VAL A 26 -2.69 20.87 -6.27
C VAL A 26 -2.19 21.31 -4.91
N ALA A 27 -2.52 20.53 -3.85
CA ALA A 27 -1.88 20.69 -2.56
C ALA A 27 -0.45 20.15 -2.64
N VAL A 28 0.52 20.92 -2.15
CA VAL A 28 1.93 20.53 -2.15
C VAL A 28 2.46 20.52 -0.73
N ALA A 29 3.01 19.39 -0.29
CA ALA A 29 3.68 19.24 1.00
C ALA A 29 5.18 19.01 0.80
N MET A 30 5.99 19.95 1.33
CA MET A 30 7.45 19.89 1.22
C MET A 30 8.07 18.71 1.95
N GLY A 31 7.39 18.14 2.96
CA GLY A 31 7.87 16.99 3.74
C GLY A 31 9.05 17.31 4.66
N ASP A 32 9.69 16.23 5.12
CA ASP A 32 10.80 16.26 6.07
C ASP A 32 12.11 15.78 5.41
N GLY A 33 13.23 15.99 6.08
CA GLY A 33 14.54 15.49 5.65
C GLY A 33 14.95 15.98 4.26
N ILE A 34 15.13 15.05 3.30
CA ILE A 34 15.43 15.39 1.89
C ILE A 34 14.21 15.95 1.14
N GLY A 35 13.01 15.89 1.72
CA GLY A 35 11.76 16.30 1.10
C GLY A 35 11.80 17.68 0.45
N PRO A 36 12.19 18.75 1.17
CA PRO A 36 12.20 20.11 0.62
C PRO A 36 13.11 20.30 -0.60
N GLU A 37 14.25 19.61 -0.64
CA GLU A 37 15.19 19.74 -1.77
C GLU A 37 14.69 19.01 -3.01
N ILE A 38 14.18 17.77 -2.86
CA ILE A 38 13.65 17.00 -4.01
C ILE A 38 12.33 17.56 -4.51
N MET A 39 11.49 18.15 -3.63
CA MET A 39 10.24 18.80 -4.04
C MET A 39 10.51 20.05 -4.87
N ARG A 40 11.41 20.94 -4.41
CA ARG A 40 11.80 22.12 -5.20
C ARG A 40 12.38 21.72 -6.55
N ALA A 41 13.24 20.71 -6.60
CA ALA A 41 13.82 20.17 -7.82
C ALA A 41 12.73 19.66 -8.79
N SER A 42 11.78 18.88 -8.28
CA SER A 42 10.67 18.34 -9.07
C SER A 42 9.74 19.43 -9.59
N LEU A 43 9.30 20.35 -8.72
CA LEU A 43 8.43 21.47 -9.12
C LEU A 43 9.07 22.34 -10.18
N ALA A 44 10.39 22.60 -10.09
CA ALA A 44 11.14 23.37 -11.09
C ALA A 44 11.08 22.69 -12.48
N VAL A 45 11.22 21.37 -12.53
CA VAL A 45 11.11 20.61 -13.79
C VAL A 45 9.68 20.66 -14.35
N LEU A 46 8.66 20.40 -13.51
CA LEU A 46 7.25 20.43 -13.91
C LEU A 46 6.85 21.82 -14.45
N GLN A 47 7.28 22.88 -13.77
CA GLN A 47 7.03 24.26 -14.18
C GLN A 47 7.74 24.60 -15.50
N ALA A 48 9.02 24.23 -15.65
CA ALA A 48 9.77 24.44 -16.88
C ALA A 48 9.18 23.65 -18.08
N ALA A 49 8.55 22.51 -17.82
CA ALA A 49 7.84 21.75 -18.83
C ALA A 49 6.52 22.39 -19.28
N GLY A 50 6.03 23.41 -18.57
CA GLY A 50 4.77 24.09 -18.85
C GLY A 50 3.56 23.43 -18.24
N ALA A 51 3.73 22.64 -17.16
CA ALA A 51 2.60 22.06 -16.45
C ALA A 51 1.70 23.17 -15.87
N ALA A 52 0.39 23.08 -16.15
CA ALA A 52 -0.61 24.04 -15.68
C ALA A 52 -1.07 23.62 -14.26
N LEU A 53 -0.34 24.08 -13.24
CA LEU A 53 -0.60 23.75 -11.83
C LEU A 53 -0.82 25.03 -11.01
N GLU A 54 -1.89 25.06 -10.21
CA GLU A 54 -2.14 26.04 -9.16
C GLU A 54 -1.68 25.44 -7.84
N ILE A 55 -0.47 25.77 -7.42
CA ILE A 55 0.15 25.20 -6.22
C ILE A 55 -0.42 25.85 -4.96
N ARG A 56 -0.94 25.03 -4.06
CA ARG A 56 -1.35 25.38 -2.70
C ARG A 56 -0.47 24.68 -1.71
N GLU A 57 0.52 25.37 -1.18
CA GLU A 57 1.44 24.78 -0.21
C GLU A 57 0.72 24.50 1.11
N ILE A 58 0.94 23.31 1.67
CA ILE A 58 0.39 22.87 2.95
C ILE A 58 1.50 22.37 3.87
N ALA A 59 1.30 22.57 5.16
CA ALA A 59 2.22 22.09 6.19
C ALA A 59 1.77 20.72 6.70
N LEU A 60 2.66 19.74 6.64
CA LEU A 60 2.50 18.38 7.16
C LEU A 60 3.83 17.93 7.77
N GLY A 61 3.79 17.10 8.79
CA GLY A 61 4.97 16.42 9.31
C GLY A 61 5.38 16.85 10.71
N GLU A 62 6.65 16.61 11.01
CA GLU A 62 7.20 16.80 12.34
C GLU A 62 7.09 18.25 12.85
N ALA A 63 7.28 19.25 11.98
CA ALA A 63 7.18 20.66 12.36
C ALA A 63 5.76 21.02 12.84
N VAL A 64 4.72 20.50 12.20
CA VAL A 64 3.31 20.72 12.58
C VAL A 64 2.99 20.02 13.91
N TYR A 65 3.52 18.82 14.11
CA TYR A 65 3.39 18.11 15.38
C TYR A 65 4.04 18.90 16.53
N ARG A 66 5.26 19.41 16.33
CA ARG A 66 5.97 20.23 17.33
C ARG A 66 5.28 21.57 17.61
N ALA A 67 4.51 22.08 16.66
CA ALA A 67 3.67 23.27 16.84
C ALA A 67 2.38 23.02 17.65
N GLY A 68 2.16 21.78 18.12
CA GLY A 68 1.04 21.42 19.00
C GLY A 68 -0.12 20.66 18.34
N HIS A 69 -0.05 20.39 17.05
CA HIS A 69 -1.04 19.56 16.37
C HIS A 69 -0.68 18.07 16.48
N SER A 70 -1.27 17.37 17.43
CA SER A 70 -0.93 15.98 17.80
C SER A 70 -1.02 14.96 16.65
N SER A 71 -1.79 15.27 15.60
CA SER A 71 -1.86 14.47 14.38
C SER A 71 -0.74 14.78 13.36
N GLY A 72 0.06 15.84 13.55
CA GLY A 72 1.00 16.36 12.55
C GLY A 72 0.32 16.97 11.30
N ILE A 73 -0.99 17.22 11.37
CA ILE A 73 -1.83 17.81 10.31
C ILE A 73 -2.68 18.89 10.96
N ALA A 74 -2.56 20.12 10.50
CA ALA A 74 -3.39 21.22 10.96
C ALA A 74 -4.82 21.13 10.38
N PRO A 75 -5.86 21.61 11.10
CA PRO A 75 -7.25 21.52 10.63
C PRO A 75 -7.48 22.16 9.24
N GLU A 76 -6.89 23.32 8.98
CA GLU A 76 -6.97 24.04 7.71
C GLU A 76 -6.38 23.25 6.53
N THR A 77 -5.42 22.37 6.79
CA THR A 77 -4.84 21.47 5.78
C THR A 77 -5.89 20.56 5.17
N TRP A 78 -6.84 20.06 5.97
CA TRP A 78 -7.92 19.21 5.47
C TRP A 78 -8.87 19.93 4.53
N GLU A 79 -9.09 21.23 4.72
CA GLU A 79 -9.92 22.06 3.83
C GLU A 79 -9.25 22.20 2.47
N VAL A 80 -7.95 22.48 2.45
CA VAL A 80 -7.16 22.54 1.21
C VAL A 80 -7.19 21.21 0.48
N LEU A 81 -6.96 20.09 1.18
CA LEU A 81 -6.98 18.75 0.59
C LEU A 81 -8.33 18.40 -0.04
N ARG A 82 -9.45 18.73 0.64
CA ARG A 82 -10.80 18.51 0.08
C ARG A 82 -11.06 19.38 -1.15
N ALA A 83 -10.57 20.63 -1.15
CA ALA A 83 -10.74 21.54 -2.26
C ALA A 83 -9.91 21.17 -3.50
N THR A 84 -8.65 20.77 -3.30
CA THR A 84 -7.74 20.42 -4.40
C THR A 84 -7.96 19.02 -4.94
N ARG A 85 -8.32 18.06 -4.09
CA ARG A 85 -8.44 16.62 -4.38
C ARG A 85 -7.16 15.98 -4.94
N LEU A 86 -6.11 16.74 -5.12
CA LEU A 86 -4.79 16.31 -5.52
C LEU A 86 -3.77 16.73 -4.49
N LEU A 87 -2.95 15.78 -4.05
CA LEU A 87 -1.83 16.03 -3.15
C LEU A 87 -0.54 15.54 -3.81
N TYR A 88 0.43 16.44 -3.94
CA TYR A 88 1.80 16.12 -4.32
C TYR A 88 2.69 16.31 -3.10
N LYS A 89 3.26 15.21 -2.60
CA LYS A 89 3.87 15.18 -1.27
C LYS A 89 5.27 14.58 -1.31
N ALA A 90 6.25 15.29 -0.74
CA ALA A 90 7.56 14.72 -0.46
C ALA A 90 7.53 13.82 0.77
N PRO A 91 8.58 13.01 1.02
CA PRO A 91 8.64 12.10 2.16
C PRO A 91 8.44 12.82 3.51
N ILE A 92 7.72 12.15 4.42
CA ILE A 92 7.48 12.60 5.80
C ILE A 92 8.11 11.61 6.75
N THR A 93 8.79 12.11 7.78
CA THR A 93 9.36 11.28 8.83
C THR A 93 8.26 10.69 9.71
N THR A 94 8.28 9.38 9.91
CA THR A 94 7.45 8.70 10.90
C THR A 94 8.33 8.35 12.10
N PRO A 95 8.03 8.84 13.32
CA PRO A 95 8.81 8.51 14.51
C PRO A 95 8.81 7.01 14.80
N GLN A 96 9.94 6.47 15.25
CA GLN A 96 10.05 5.09 15.70
C GLN A 96 9.79 4.99 17.21
N GLY A 97 9.06 3.97 17.64
CA GLY A 97 8.87 3.62 19.05
C GLY A 97 7.95 4.54 19.87
N GLY A 98 7.51 5.67 19.34
CA GLY A 98 6.63 6.62 20.04
C GLY A 98 6.41 7.89 19.24
N GLY A 99 5.47 8.75 19.66
CA GLY A 99 5.12 9.99 18.95
C GLY A 99 3.79 9.89 18.20
N TYR A 100 3.66 10.61 17.07
CA TYR A 100 2.45 10.59 16.26
C TYR A 100 2.40 9.36 15.32
N LYS A 101 1.18 8.91 15.01
CA LYS A 101 0.94 7.83 14.04
C LYS A 101 1.41 8.26 12.65
N SER A 102 1.80 7.31 11.82
CA SER A 102 2.22 7.59 10.44
C SER A 102 1.22 8.50 9.72
N LEU A 103 1.70 9.68 9.32
CA LEU A 103 0.90 10.65 8.59
C LEU A 103 0.49 10.13 7.21
N ASN A 104 1.35 9.33 6.58
CA ASN A 104 1.04 8.69 5.30
C ASN A 104 -0.18 7.78 5.46
N VAL A 105 -0.23 6.95 6.50
CA VAL A 105 -1.37 6.07 6.78
C VAL A 105 -2.62 6.89 7.11
N THR A 106 -2.49 7.94 7.91
CA THR A 106 -3.61 8.83 8.26
C THR A 106 -4.20 9.49 7.02
N LEU A 107 -3.37 10.07 6.13
CA LEU A 107 -3.83 10.69 4.89
C LEU A 107 -4.53 9.68 3.97
N ARG A 108 -3.93 8.52 3.74
CA ARG A 108 -4.45 7.46 2.87
C ARG A 108 -5.84 7.03 3.32
N LYS A 109 -6.00 6.69 4.60
CA LYS A 109 -7.26 6.22 5.18
C LYS A 109 -8.33 7.31 5.25
N THR A 110 -7.96 8.53 5.70
CA THR A 110 -8.92 9.64 5.84
C THR A 110 -9.45 10.13 4.49
N LEU A 111 -8.62 10.10 3.45
CA LEU A 111 -9.01 10.52 2.11
C LEU A 111 -9.56 9.36 1.25
N GLY A 112 -9.66 8.15 1.80
CA GLY A 112 -10.16 6.97 1.08
C GLY A 112 -9.30 6.58 -0.12
N LEU A 113 -7.96 6.70 0.01
CA LEU A 113 -7.01 6.37 -1.05
C LEU A 113 -6.70 4.86 -1.02
N PHE A 114 -7.63 4.06 -1.51
CA PHE A 114 -7.67 2.60 -1.34
C PHE A 114 -6.61 1.84 -2.16
N ALA A 115 -6.10 2.41 -3.26
CA ALA A 115 -5.13 1.76 -4.13
C ALA A 115 -3.81 2.52 -4.16
N ASN A 116 -2.71 1.84 -3.87
CA ASN A 116 -1.36 2.37 -4.04
C ASN A 116 -0.68 1.69 -5.23
N VAL A 117 -0.40 2.47 -6.27
CA VAL A 117 0.21 2.01 -7.52
C VAL A 117 1.68 2.35 -7.52
N ARG A 118 2.54 1.34 -7.62
CA ARG A 118 4.00 1.45 -7.59
C ARG A 118 4.60 0.80 -8.84
N PRO A 119 4.74 1.54 -9.95
CA PRO A 119 5.41 1.04 -11.14
C PRO A 119 6.93 1.00 -10.92
N THR A 120 7.57 -0.06 -11.36
CA THR A 120 9.00 -0.27 -11.24
C THR A 120 9.56 -0.85 -12.51
N GLY A 121 10.43 -0.10 -13.19
CA GLY A 121 11.07 -0.47 -14.44
C GLY A 121 12.59 -0.41 -14.35
N ALA A 122 13.27 -1.23 -15.15
CA ALA A 122 14.71 -1.21 -15.28
C ALA A 122 15.13 -0.28 -16.43
N TYR A 123 16.16 0.53 -16.21
CA TYR A 123 16.68 1.48 -17.19
C TYR A 123 18.05 1.03 -17.74
N ALA A 124 18.18 -0.27 -17.95
CA ALA A 124 19.38 -0.82 -18.58
C ALA A 124 19.50 -0.38 -20.05
N PRO A 125 20.73 -0.15 -20.58
CA PRO A 125 22.02 -0.38 -19.93
C PRO A 125 22.54 0.81 -19.10
N PHE A 126 21.75 1.86 -18.90
CA PHE A 126 22.22 3.13 -18.30
C PHE A 126 22.26 3.08 -16.77
N VAL A 127 21.30 2.39 -16.15
CA VAL A 127 21.30 2.09 -14.72
C VAL A 127 21.58 0.59 -14.57
N ALA A 128 22.57 0.24 -13.74
CA ALA A 128 22.93 -1.16 -13.54
C ALA A 128 21.83 -1.92 -12.82
N THR A 129 21.46 -3.06 -13.36
CA THR A 129 20.50 -3.99 -12.79
C THR A 129 20.84 -5.42 -13.20
N ARG A 130 20.45 -6.40 -12.38
CA ARG A 130 20.54 -7.81 -12.75
C ARG A 130 19.38 -8.27 -13.64
N HIS A 131 18.36 -7.43 -13.80
CA HIS A 131 17.12 -7.75 -14.52
C HIS A 131 16.81 -6.71 -15.61
N PRO A 132 17.64 -6.63 -16.67
CA PRO A 132 17.35 -5.77 -17.82
C PRO A 132 15.98 -6.09 -18.41
N GLY A 133 15.15 -5.07 -18.63
CA GLY A 133 13.78 -5.22 -19.13
C GLY A 133 12.77 -5.69 -18.08
N MET A 134 13.08 -5.54 -16.79
CA MET A 134 12.08 -5.60 -15.73
C MET A 134 11.10 -4.44 -15.89
N ASP A 135 9.80 -4.74 -15.84
CA ASP A 135 8.71 -3.78 -15.86
C ASP A 135 7.51 -4.38 -15.15
N VAL A 136 7.36 -4.06 -13.87
CA VAL A 136 6.34 -4.62 -12.97
C VAL A 136 5.61 -3.48 -12.29
N VAL A 137 4.29 -3.61 -12.16
CA VAL A 137 3.46 -2.70 -11.37
C VAL A 137 2.93 -3.43 -10.15
N ILE A 138 3.18 -2.88 -8.96
CA ILE A 138 2.61 -3.40 -7.72
C ILE A 138 1.41 -2.53 -7.35
N VAL A 139 0.24 -3.16 -7.26
CA VAL A 139 -1.02 -2.58 -6.81
C VAL A 139 -1.24 -3.06 -5.38
N ARG A 140 -0.91 -2.21 -4.43
CA ARG A 140 -0.93 -2.44 -2.99
C ARG A 140 -2.27 -1.98 -2.42
N GLU A 141 -2.96 -2.83 -1.65
CA GLU A 141 -4.06 -2.40 -0.80
C GLU A 141 -3.57 -1.33 0.20
N ASN A 142 -4.40 -0.35 0.56
CA ASN A 142 -3.88 0.86 1.20
C ASN A 142 -4.68 1.35 2.42
N GLU A 143 -5.74 0.65 2.84
CA GLU A 143 -6.64 1.09 3.92
C GLU A 143 -6.70 0.12 5.11
N GLU A 144 -6.44 -1.16 4.89
CA GLU A 144 -6.65 -2.26 5.84
C GLU A 144 -5.35 -2.96 6.24
N ASP A 145 -5.44 -4.28 6.47
CA ASP A 145 -4.35 -5.16 6.87
C ASP A 145 -3.83 -4.79 8.27
N LEU A 146 -2.59 -5.12 8.58
CA LEU A 146 -1.88 -4.73 9.81
C LEU A 146 -1.71 -3.20 9.94
N TYR A 147 -1.78 -2.48 8.81
CA TYR A 147 -1.77 -1.01 8.76
C TYR A 147 -3.03 -0.37 9.37
N ALA A 148 -4.04 -1.17 9.77
CA ALA A 148 -5.12 -0.69 10.63
C ALA A 148 -4.58 -0.14 11.95
N GLY A 149 -3.44 -0.65 12.43
CA GLY A 149 -2.75 -0.17 13.62
C GLY A 149 -3.57 -0.39 14.88
N ILE A 150 -4.33 -1.51 14.94
CA ILE A 150 -5.13 -1.88 16.10
C ILE A 150 -4.29 -2.84 16.94
N GLU A 151 -3.67 -2.31 17.98
CA GLU A 151 -2.76 -3.05 18.83
C GLU A 151 -3.19 -2.99 20.30
N HIS A 152 -2.96 -4.07 21.01
CA HIS A 152 -3.25 -4.19 22.42
C HIS A 152 -2.13 -4.94 23.13
N ARG A 153 -1.66 -4.40 24.27
CA ARG A 153 -0.96 -5.22 25.26
C ARG A 153 -2.00 -6.04 25.99
N GLN A 154 -1.93 -7.35 25.86
CA GLN A 154 -2.91 -8.27 26.44
C GLN A 154 -2.51 -8.69 27.85
N THR A 155 -1.24 -8.99 28.07
CA THR A 155 -0.67 -9.49 29.32
C THR A 155 0.69 -8.86 29.56
N ASP A 156 1.45 -9.38 30.52
CA ASP A 156 2.82 -8.91 30.76
C ASP A 156 3.76 -9.33 29.61
N GLU A 157 3.50 -10.48 28.99
CA GLU A 157 4.37 -11.07 27.98
C GLU A 157 3.83 -10.88 26.55
N VAL A 158 2.52 -10.61 26.32
CA VAL A 158 1.91 -10.70 24.99
C VAL A 158 1.30 -9.39 24.52
N TYR A 159 1.73 -8.96 23.35
CA TYR A 159 1.11 -7.90 22.55
C TYR A 159 0.42 -8.50 21.33
N GLN A 160 -0.71 -7.92 20.93
CA GLN A 160 -1.50 -8.38 19.79
C GLN A 160 -1.75 -7.25 18.80
N CYS A 161 -1.58 -7.55 17.50
CA CYS A 161 -1.99 -6.68 16.40
C CYS A 161 -3.07 -7.39 15.58
N LEU A 162 -4.13 -6.67 15.18
CA LEU A 162 -5.23 -7.23 14.40
C LEU A 162 -4.98 -6.98 12.90
N LYS A 163 -4.92 -8.06 12.13
CA LYS A 163 -4.97 -8.01 10.66
C LYS A 163 -6.43 -7.98 10.21
N LEU A 164 -6.83 -6.93 9.50
CA LEU A 164 -8.17 -6.78 8.95
C LEU A 164 -8.16 -6.98 7.44
N VAL A 165 -9.07 -7.80 6.93
CA VAL A 165 -9.33 -7.97 5.50
C VAL A 165 -10.84 -7.97 5.32
N SER A 166 -11.36 -6.98 4.59
CA SER A 166 -12.78 -6.90 4.29
C SER A 166 -13.06 -7.27 2.84
N ARG A 167 -14.23 -7.87 2.58
CA ARG A 167 -14.66 -8.18 1.22
C ARG A 167 -14.78 -6.90 0.36
N PRO A 168 -15.42 -5.81 0.81
CA PRO A 168 -15.51 -4.59 0.02
C PRO A 168 -14.15 -3.95 -0.29
N GLY A 169 -13.23 -3.92 0.68
CA GLY A 169 -11.86 -3.43 0.47
C GLY A 169 -11.11 -4.27 -0.56
N THR A 170 -11.20 -5.60 -0.43
CA THR A 170 -10.58 -6.53 -1.38
C THR A 170 -11.18 -6.40 -2.79
N GLU A 171 -12.51 -6.29 -2.92
CA GLU A 171 -13.17 -6.08 -4.22
C GLU A 171 -12.68 -4.80 -4.91
N LYS A 172 -12.55 -3.70 -4.16
CA LYS A 172 -12.05 -2.43 -4.69
C LYS A 172 -10.65 -2.56 -5.26
N ILE A 173 -9.72 -3.11 -4.47
CA ILE A 173 -8.30 -3.16 -4.89
C ILE A 173 -8.07 -4.15 -6.02
N VAL A 174 -8.75 -5.29 -6.01
CA VAL A 174 -8.64 -6.29 -7.07
C VAL A 174 -9.23 -5.76 -8.38
N ARG A 175 -10.42 -5.19 -8.37
CA ARG A 175 -11.00 -4.53 -9.56
C ARG A 175 -10.10 -3.44 -10.10
N PHE A 176 -9.56 -2.62 -9.21
CA PHE A 176 -8.62 -1.58 -9.61
C PHE A 176 -7.40 -2.16 -10.32
N ALA A 177 -6.83 -3.27 -9.83
CA ALA A 177 -5.67 -3.91 -10.45
C ALA A 177 -5.97 -4.42 -11.86
N PHE A 178 -7.14 -5.05 -12.08
CA PHE A 178 -7.58 -5.49 -13.41
C PHE A 178 -7.86 -4.31 -14.34
N GLU A 179 -8.55 -3.28 -13.88
CA GLU A 179 -8.81 -2.07 -14.66
C GLU A 179 -7.51 -1.33 -15.01
N HIS A 180 -6.56 -1.27 -14.06
CA HIS A 180 -5.23 -0.72 -14.31
C HIS A 180 -4.50 -1.53 -15.39
N ALA A 181 -4.53 -2.85 -15.29
CA ALA A 181 -3.93 -3.74 -16.29
C ALA A 181 -4.53 -3.50 -17.68
N ARG A 182 -5.86 -3.53 -17.80
CA ARG A 182 -6.58 -3.34 -19.06
C ARG A 182 -6.26 -2.00 -19.73
N ARG A 183 -6.30 -0.90 -18.96
CA ARG A 183 -6.06 0.45 -19.46
C ARG A 183 -4.61 0.71 -19.91
N ASN A 184 -3.67 0.04 -19.28
CA ASN A 184 -2.25 0.19 -19.55
C ASN A 184 -1.69 -0.92 -20.45
N GLY A 185 -2.55 -1.73 -21.09
CA GLY A 185 -2.15 -2.79 -22.01
C GLY A 185 -1.35 -3.91 -21.34
N ARG A 186 -1.49 -4.07 -20.02
CA ARG A 186 -0.90 -5.15 -19.25
C ARG A 186 -1.69 -6.44 -19.49
N ARG A 187 -1.00 -7.56 -19.46
CA ARG A 187 -1.56 -8.85 -19.92
C ARG A 187 -1.80 -9.84 -18.80
N LYS A 188 -1.24 -9.58 -17.62
CA LYS A 188 -1.29 -10.52 -16.50
C LYS A 188 -1.45 -9.79 -15.16
N VAL A 189 -2.32 -10.32 -14.30
CA VAL A 189 -2.44 -9.92 -12.89
C VAL A 189 -2.13 -11.11 -12.01
N SER A 190 -1.12 -10.97 -11.16
CA SER A 190 -0.69 -11.97 -10.17
C SER A 190 -1.18 -11.58 -8.78
N CYS A 191 -1.86 -12.48 -8.08
CA CYS A 191 -2.31 -12.28 -6.70
C CYS A 191 -1.29 -12.85 -5.72
N PHE A 192 -0.83 -12.05 -4.74
CA PHE A 192 0.10 -12.50 -3.70
C PHE A 192 -0.58 -12.51 -2.34
N THR A 193 -0.60 -13.66 -1.67
CA THR A 193 -1.19 -13.84 -0.32
C THR A 193 -0.40 -14.84 0.52
N LYS A 194 -0.78 -15.02 1.78
CA LYS A 194 -0.30 -16.10 2.66
C LYS A 194 -1.45 -17.01 3.11
N ASP A 195 -2.35 -17.35 2.22
CA ASP A 195 -3.60 -18.08 2.50
C ASP A 195 -3.40 -19.54 2.92
N ASN A 196 -2.22 -20.11 2.68
CA ASN A 196 -1.86 -21.42 3.25
C ASN A 196 -1.74 -21.39 4.79
N ILE A 197 -1.51 -20.21 5.39
CA ILE A 197 -1.46 -19.97 6.84
C ILE A 197 -2.71 -19.22 7.30
N MET A 198 -3.02 -18.08 6.70
CA MET A 198 -4.15 -17.23 7.06
C MET A 198 -5.36 -17.55 6.17
N LYS A 199 -5.96 -18.71 6.42
CA LYS A 199 -7.01 -19.29 5.56
C LYS A 199 -8.30 -18.48 5.50
N LEU A 200 -8.60 -17.66 6.51
CA LEU A 200 -9.79 -16.81 6.54
C LEU A 200 -9.49 -15.43 5.93
N THR A 201 -8.50 -14.72 6.41
CA THR A 201 -8.19 -13.36 5.97
C THR A 201 -7.58 -13.34 4.56
N ASP A 202 -6.42 -13.95 4.37
CA ASP A 202 -5.78 -14.02 3.06
C ASP A 202 -6.56 -14.92 2.10
N GLY A 203 -7.26 -15.95 2.63
CA GLY A 203 -8.20 -16.77 1.85
C GLY A 203 -9.40 -16.00 1.33
N LEU A 204 -9.89 -14.98 2.05
CA LEU A 204 -10.90 -14.06 1.54
C LEU A 204 -10.36 -13.24 0.37
N PHE A 205 -9.13 -12.72 0.51
CA PHE A 205 -8.46 -11.95 -0.55
C PHE A 205 -8.32 -12.79 -1.83
N HIS A 206 -7.80 -14.00 -1.71
CA HIS A 206 -7.60 -14.92 -2.84
C HIS A 206 -8.94 -15.32 -3.52
N LYS A 207 -9.94 -15.74 -2.75
CA LYS A 207 -11.26 -16.11 -3.29
C LYS A 207 -11.93 -14.93 -4.01
N THR A 208 -11.77 -13.71 -3.49
CA THR A 208 -12.31 -12.50 -4.13
C THR A 208 -11.58 -12.21 -5.43
N PHE A 209 -10.25 -12.39 -5.45
CA PHE A 209 -9.46 -12.29 -6.67
C PHE A 209 -9.95 -13.26 -7.74
N ASP A 210 -10.10 -14.54 -7.41
CA ASP A 210 -10.58 -15.57 -8.35
C ASP A 210 -12.00 -15.29 -8.88
N ALA A 211 -12.86 -14.73 -8.03
CA ALA A 211 -14.22 -14.38 -8.44
C ALA A 211 -14.21 -13.22 -9.46
N ILE A 212 -13.44 -12.16 -9.19
CA ILE A 212 -13.33 -10.97 -10.06
C ILE A 212 -12.57 -11.30 -11.34
N ALA A 213 -11.54 -12.14 -11.29
CA ALA A 213 -10.76 -12.55 -12.45
C ALA A 213 -11.62 -13.09 -13.60
N LYS A 214 -12.73 -13.74 -13.29
CA LYS A 214 -13.69 -14.28 -14.28
C LYS A 214 -14.36 -13.18 -15.13
N GLU A 215 -14.38 -11.95 -14.64
CA GLU A 215 -14.94 -10.79 -15.34
C GLU A 215 -13.95 -10.20 -16.37
N TYR A 216 -12.68 -10.66 -16.36
CA TYR A 216 -11.56 -10.17 -17.20
C TYR A 216 -10.86 -11.32 -17.94
N PRO A 217 -11.59 -12.07 -18.80
CA PRO A 217 -11.06 -13.28 -19.46
C PRO A 217 -9.86 -12.99 -20.39
N GLU A 218 -9.68 -11.75 -20.79
CA GLU A 218 -8.56 -11.30 -21.63
C GLU A 218 -7.25 -11.12 -20.86
N ILE A 219 -7.28 -11.11 -19.52
CA ILE A 219 -6.13 -10.92 -18.65
C ILE A 219 -5.74 -12.25 -18.01
N ALA A 220 -4.52 -12.70 -18.24
CA ALA A 220 -4.01 -13.91 -17.59
C ALA A 220 -3.86 -13.70 -16.07
N THR A 221 -4.09 -14.74 -15.29
CA THR A 221 -4.01 -14.68 -13.83
C THR A 221 -3.21 -15.84 -13.26
N ASP A 222 -2.53 -15.58 -12.15
CA ASP A 222 -1.97 -16.61 -11.28
C ASP A 222 -2.00 -16.15 -9.81
N HIS A 223 -1.79 -17.11 -8.92
CA HIS A 223 -1.68 -16.88 -7.50
C HIS A 223 -0.34 -17.40 -6.96
N TRP A 224 0.26 -16.63 -6.07
CA TRP A 224 1.54 -16.96 -5.43
C TRP A 224 1.45 -16.80 -3.92
N ILE A 225 1.97 -17.79 -3.20
CA ILE A 225 2.26 -17.61 -1.77
C ILE A 225 3.37 -16.57 -1.65
N ILE A 226 3.17 -15.56 -0.79
CA ILE A 226 4.00 -14.35 -0.74
C ILE A 226 5.51 -14.61 -0.61
N ASP A 227 5.95 -15.58 0.15
CA ASP A 227 7.36 -15.90 0.33
C ASP A 227 8.01 -16.37 -0.98
N ILE A 228 7.40 -17.31 -1.68
CA ILE A 228 7.92 -17.77 -2.97
C ILE A 228 7.67 -16.71 -4.07
N GLY A 229 6.56 -15.96 -4.00
CA GLY A 229 6.29 -14.83 -4.89
C GLY A 229 7.37 -13.75 -4.78
N ALA A 230 7.75 -13.36 -3.57
CA ALA A 230 8.84 -12.41 -3.32
C ALA A 230 10.20 -12.92 -3.81
N ALA A 231 10.51 -14.20 -3.57
CA ALA A 231 11.74 -14.82 -4.07
C ALA A 231 11.78 -14.84 -5.60
N ARG A 232 10.64 -15.11 -6.26
CA ARG A 232 10.53 -15.08 -7.72
C ARG A 232 10.59 -13.66 -8.28
N LEU A 233 10.00 -12.68 -7.61
CA LEU A 233 10.13 -11.27 -7.97
C LEU A 233 11.61 -10.84 -7.96
N ALA A 234 12.37 -11.28 -6.95
CA ALA A 234 13.80 -10.98 -6.85
C ALA A 234 14.65 -11.71 -7.90
N SER A 235 14.29 -12.95 -8.27
CA SER A 235 15.12 -13.80 -9.14
C SER A 235 14.71 -13.77 -10.62
N ASN A 236 13.43 -13.57 -10.93
CA ASN A 236 12.88 -13.56 -12.28
C ASN A 236 11.66 -12.64 -12.38
N PRO A 237 11.82 -11.30 -12.21
CA PRO A 237 10.71 -10.35 -12.23
C PRO A 237 9.92 -10.32 -13.54
N LYS A 238 10.52 -10.72 -14.66
CA LYS A 238 9.87 -10.71 -15.99
C LYS A 238 8.66 -11.64 -16.11
N GLN A 239 8.47 -12.58 -15.17
CA GLN A 239 7.28 -13.42 -15.13
C GLN A 239 6.04 -12.70 -14.60
N PHE A 240 6.22 -11.54 -13.98
CA PHE A 240 5.15 -10.71 -13.44
C PHE A 240 4.93 -9.48 -14.32
N ASP A 241 3.69 -8.99 -14.35
CA ASP A 241 3.29 -7.79 -15.06
C ASP A 241 2.60 -6.81 -14.08
N VAL A 242 1.45 -7.18 -13.55
CA VAL A 242 0.81 -6.49 -12.43
C VAL A 242 0.70 -7.44 -11.25
N ILE A 243 1.10 -7.01 -10.06
CA ILE A 243 0.94 -7.77 -8.81
C ILE A 243 -0.07 -7.05 -7.93
N VAL A 244 -1.13 -7.75 -7.49
CA VAL A 244 -2.09 -7.25 -6.49
C VAL A 244 -1.91 -7.98 -5.18
N THR A 245 -1.88 -7.25 -4.06
CA THR A 245 -1.62 -7.83 -2.74
C THR A 245 -2.10 -6.92 -1.60
N GLY A 246 -2.16 -7.49 -0.39
CA GLY A 246 -2.44 -6.76 0.85
C GLY A 246 -1.41 -5.67 1.17
N ASN A 247 -1.73 -4.85 2.16
CA ASN A 247 -1.01 -3.63 2.48
C ASN A 247 0.46 -3.88 2.87
N LEU A 248 0.70 -4.70 3.89
CA LEU A 248 2.07 -4.96 4.37
C LEU A 248 2.93 -5.66 3.32
N TYR A 249 2.38 -6.67 2.65
CA TYR A 249 3.13 -7.37 1.61
C TYR A 249 3.48 -6.45 0.45
N GLY A 250 2.53 -5.61 0.02
CA GLY A 250 2.74 -4.65 -1.05
C GLY A 250 3.82 -3.62 -0.70
N ASP A 251 3.92 -3.21 0.56
CA ASP A 251 4.99 -2.33 1.02
C ASP A 251 6.36 -2.99 0.85
N ILE A 252 6.51 -4.18 1.41
CA ILE A 252 7.79 -4.90 1.40
C ILE A 252 8.26 -5.23 -0.01
N ILE A 253 7.37 -5.84 -0.83
CA ILE A 253 7.79 -6.30 -2.16
C ILE A 253 8.03 -5.17 -3.15
N SER A 254 7.42 -4.00 -2.96
CA SER A 254 7.66 -2.86 -3.84
C SER A 254 9.03 -2.22 -3.62
N ASP A 255 9.52 -2.20 -2.37
CA ASP A 255 10.89 -1.75 -2.08
C ASP A 255 11.92 -2.74 -2.63
N ILE A 256 11.65 -4.06 -2.50
CA ILE A 256 12.47 -5.09 -3.15
C ILE A 256 12.50 -4.88 -4.67
N ALA A 257 11.34 -4.66 -5.30
CA ALA A 257 11.24 -4.43 -6.73
C ALA A 257 12.06 -3.21 -7.18
N ALA A 258 11.95 -2.10 -6.44
CA ALA A 258 12.67 -0.87 -6.74
C ALA A 258 14.19 -1.04 -6.62
N GLU A 259 14.66 -1.73 -5.59
CA GLU A 259 16.08 -1.98 -5.36
C GLU A 259 16.68 -2.87 -6.45
N ILE A 260 16.02 -3.97 -6.82
CA ILE A 260 16.50 -4.84 -7.90
C ILE A 260 16.44 -4.22 -9.30
N ALA A 261 15.57 -3.23 -9.50
CA ALA A 261 15.50 -2.46 -10.75
C ALA A 261 16.64 -1.45 -10.89
N GLY A 262 17.28 -1.05 -9.77
CA GLY A 262 18.43 -0.14 -9.79
C GLY A 262 18.55 0.74 -8.55
N SER A 263 17.49 1.40 -8.12
CA SER A 263 17.50 2.24 -6.90
C SER A 263 16.06 2.55 -6.47
N VAL A 264 15.82 2.52 -5.17
CA VAL A 264 14.57 3.02 -4.54
C VAL A 264 14.34 4.51 -4.87
N GLY A 265 15.41 5.29 -5.08
CA GLY A 265 15.34 6.69 -5.48
C GLY A 265 14.71 6.94 -6.86
N LEU A 266 14.52 5.89 -7.67
CA LEU A 266 13.87 5.96 -8.98
C LEU A 266 12.37 5.67 -8.96
N ALA A 267 11.84 5.19 -7.85
CA ALA A 267 10.50 4.59 -7.81
C ALA A 267 9.42 5.60 -7.35
N PRO A 268 8.43 5.88 -8.20
CA PRO A 268 7.27 6.70 -7.87
C PRO A 268 6.16 5.88 -7.23
N SER A 269 5.19 6.60 -6.65
CA SER A 269 3.98 6.03 -6.09
C SER A 269 2.79 6.96 -6.31
N ALA A 270 1.65 6.37 -6.67
CA ALA A 270 0.36 7.04 -6.71
C ALA A 270 -0.62 6.35 -5.76
N ASN A 271 -1.24 7.11 -4.88
CA ASN A 271 -2.32 6.63 -4.01
C ASN A 271 -3.63 7.15 -4.56
N ILE A 272 -4.53 6.25 -4.96
CA ILE A 272 -5.75 6.57 -5.70
C ILE A 272 -6.97 6.27 -4.85
N GLY A 273 -7.88 7.22 -4.81
CA GLY A 273 -9.20 7.11 -4.18
C GLY A 273 -10.32 7.52 -5.12
N ALA A 274 -11.56 7.34 -4.67
CA ALA A 274 -12.75 7.74 -5.45
C ALA A 274 -12.87 9.25 -5.61
N HIS A 275 -12.33 10.04 -4.68
CA HIS A 275 -12.53 11.49 -4.62
C HIS A 275 -11.25 12.31 -4.67
N GLY A 276 -10.10 11.67 -4.80
CA GLY A 276 -8.80 12.32 -4.84
C GLY A 276 -7.65 11.36 -5.01
N ALA A 277 -6.45 11.92 -5.17
CA ALA A 277 -5.23 11.17 -5.32
C ALA A 277 -4.05 11.85 -4.64
N MET A 278 -3.06 11.06 -4.21
CA MET A 278 -1.80 11.53 -3.63
C MET A 278 -0.63 10.90 -4.36
N PHE A 279 0.32 11.73 -4.74
CA PHE A 279 1.52 11.34 -5.48
C PHE A 279 2.76 11.61 -4.66
N GLU A 280 3.62 10.60 -4.53
CA GLU A 280 4.81 10.65 -3.67
C GLU A 280 5.89 9.69 -4.18
N ALA A 281 7.13 9.86 -3.74
CA ALA A 281 8.15 8.83 -3.89
C ALA A 281 7.90 7.68 -2.90
N ILE A 282 8.36 6.47 -3.19
CA ILE A 282 8.20 5.34 -2.25
C ILE A 282 9.18 5.42 -1.08
N HIS A 283 10.36 6.02 -1.27
CA HIS A 283 11.40 6.13 -0.24
C HIS A 283 11.03 7.10 0.89
N GLY A 284 11.70 6.96 2.03
CA GLY A 284 11.52 7.81 3.21
C GLY A 284 12.26 9.14 3.14
N SER A 285 12.21 9.89 4.22
CA SER A 285 12.78 11.25 4.37
C SER A 285 14.31 11.33 4.47
N ALA A 286 14.99 10.20 4.67
CA ALA A 286 16.46 10.08 4.75
C ALA A 286 17.14 11.27 5.48
N PRO A 287 16.87 11.53 6.77
CA PRO A 287 17.35 12.70 7.49
C PRO A 287 18.87 12.93 7.42
N PRO A 288 19.74 11.89 7.39
CA PRO A 288 21.18 12.07 7.28
C PRO A 288 21.66 12.73 5.97
N LEU A 289 20.82 12.72 4.93
CA LEU A 289 21.12 13.30 3.62
C LEU A 289 20.54 14.71 3.45
N ALA A 290 19.71 15.17 4.38
CA ALA A 290 18.99 16.44 4.29
C ALA A 290 19.95 17.63 4.11
N GLY A 291 19.64 18.52 3.15
CA GLY A 291 20.38 19.75 2.89
C GLY A 291 21.76 19.57 2.24
N ARG A 292 22.14 18.34 1.88
CA ARG A 292 23.45 18.03 1.31
C ARG A 292 23.49 18.11 -0.23
N ASP A 293 22.37 18.37 -0.88
CA ASP A 293 22.24 18.40 -2.35
C ASP A 293 22.71 17.10 -3.03
N VAL A 294 22.42 15.94 -2.42
CA VAL A 294 22.83 14.62 -2.94
C VAL A 294 21.65 13.68 -3.23
N ALA A 295 20.46 14.03 -2.75
CA ALA A 295 19.28 13.19 -2.88
C ALA A 295 18.80 13.10 -4.35
N ASN A 296 18.35 11.91 -4.73
CA ASN A 296 17.76 11.67 -6.06
C ASN A 296 16.32 12.21 -6.13
N PRO A 297 16.01 13.18 -7.00
CA PRO A 297 14.64 13.69 -7.12
C PRO A 297 13.76 12.82 -8.04
N SER A 298 14.31 11.79 -8.67
CA SER A 298 13.63 11.03 -9.74
C SER A 298 12.34 10.38 -9.29
N GLY A 299 12.31 9.70 -8.13
CA GLY A 299 11.12 9.03 -7.62
C GLY A 299 9.96 10.02 -7.44
N LEU A 300 10.23 11.19 -6.85
CA LEU A 300 9.23 12.24 -6.70
C LEU A 300 8.86 12.85 -8.05
N LEU A 301 9.81 13.15 -8.92
CA LEU A 301 9.55 13.69 -10.26
C LEU A 301 8.67 12.77 -11.09
N LEU A 302 8.93 11.46 -11.07
CA LEU A 302 8.11 10.46 -11.77
C LEU A 302 6.72 10.32 -11.14
N ALA A 303 6.59 10.50 -9.82
CA ALA A 303 5.28 10.64 -9.19
C ALA A 303 4.54 11.90 -9.68
N GLY A 304 5.27 13.00 -9.90
CA GLY A 304 4.75 14.19 -10.57
C GLY A 304 4.29 13.93 -12.00
N VAL A 305 5.00 13.09 -12.75
CA VAL A 305 4.56 12.62 -14.08
C VAL A 305 3.24 11.84 -13.96
N MET A 306 3.11 10.92 -13.00
CA MET A 306 1.85 10.21 -12.75
C MET A 306 0.72 11.18 -12.38
N MET A 307 1.01 12.20 -11.58
CA MET A 307 0.06 13.28 -11.24
C MET A 307 -0.41 14.03 -12.48
N LEU A 308 0.50 14.40 -13.38
CA LEU A 308 0.14 15.11 -14.62
C LEU A 308 -0.76 14.25 -15.52
N VAL A 309 -0.47 12.96 -15.66
CA VAL A 309 -1.35 12.02 -16.39
C VAL A 309 -2.73 11.99 -15.75
N HIS A 310 -2.80 11.84 -14.43
CA HIS A 310 -4.05 11.83 -13.67
C HIS A 310 -4.84 13.15 -13.80
N ALA A 311 -4.14 14.27 -13.85
CA ALA A 311 -4.71 15.62 -14.00
C ALA A 311 -5.09 16.00 -15.45
N GLY A 312 -5.00 15.05 -16.40
CA GLY A 312 -5.36 15.30 -17.80
C GLY A 312 -4.33 16.13 -18.58
N GLN A 313 -3.07 16.11 -18.15
CA GLN A 313 -1.96 16.78 -18.82
C GLN A 313 -0.93 15.80 -19.43
N PRO A 314 -1.36 14.83 -20.27
CA PRO A 314 -0.50 13.76 -20.76
C PRO A 314 0.68 14.28 -21.59
N ARG A 315 0.51 15.36 -22.35
CA ARG A 315 1.61 15.96 -23.13
C ARG A 315 2.74 16.51 -22.26
N MET A 316 2.39 17.11 -21.09
CA MET A 316 3.39 17.60 -20.16
C MET A 316 4.07 16.45 -19.42
N ALA A 317 3.30 15.43 -19.04
CA ALA A 317 3.82 14.19 -18.49
C ALA A 317 4.84 13.52 -19.43
N GLU A 318 4.49 13.36 -20.69
CA GLU A 318 5.37 12.81 -21.74
C GLU A 318 6.64 13.62 -21.91
N ARG A 319 6.51 14.95 -21.95
CA ARG A 319 7.64 15.87 -22.10
C ARG A 319 8.64 15.73 -20.94
N VAL A 320 8.16 15.66 -19.71
CA VAL A 320 8.98 15.49 -18.51
C VAL A 320 9.63 14.11 -18.50
N HIS A 321 8.84 13.05 -18.71
CA HIS A 321 9.34 11.68 -18.65
C HIS A 321 10.42 11.41 -19.69
N ASN A 322 10.21 11.82 -20.93
CA ASN A 322 11.20 11.63 -22.00
C ASN A 322 12.48 12.45 -21.74
N ALA A 323 12.38 13.67 -21.21
CA ALA A 323 13.55 14.46 -20.82
C ALA A 323 14.33 13.79 -19.70
N TRP A 324 13.64 13.21 -18.71
CA TRP A 324 14.25 12.43 -17.65
C TRP A 324 14.95 11.17 -18.19
N LEU A 325 14.28 10.38 -19.04
CA LEU A 325 14.89 9.22 -19.71
C LEU A 325 16.15 9.63 -20.49
N ARG A 326 16.08 10.74 -21.22
CA ARG A 326 17.22 11.28 -21.94
C ARG A 326 18.36 11.71 -21.02
N THR A 327 18.06 12.22 -19.84
CA THR A 327 19.07 12.59 -18.83
C THR A 327 19.83 11.36 -18.33
N ILE A 328 19.10 10.29 -18.02
CA ILE A 328 19.69 9.00 -17.62
C ILE A 328 20.56 8.43 -18.74
N GLU A 329 20.04 8.44 -19.97
CA GLU A 329 20.73 7.94 -21.17
C GLU A 329 22.01 8.69 -21.48
N ASP A 330 22.04 10.03 -21.28
CA ASP A 330 23.23 10.86 -21.44
C ASP A 330 24.24 10.71 -20.25
N GLY A 331 23.97 9.80 -19.32
CA GLY A 331 24.86 9.46 -18.20
C GLY A 331 24.89 10.49 -17.07
N VAL A 332 23.88 11.34 -16.93
CA VAL A 332 23.78 12.25 -15.78
C VAL A 332 23.02 11.55 -14.65
N HIS A 333 23.72 11.20 -13.58
CA HIS A 333 23.20 10.36 -12.50
C HIS A 333 23.42 10.99 -11.14
N THR A 334 22.54 10.68 -10.18
CA THR A 334 22.78 10.94 -8.76
C THR A 334 23.61 9.81 -8.12
N ALA A 335 24.06 10.00 -6.89
CA ALA A 335 25.02 9.10 -6.24
C ALA A 335 24.44 7.69 -5.95
N ASP A 336 23.14 7.57 -5.75
CA ASP A 336 22.42 6.34 -5.46
C ASP A 336 22.18 5.45 -6.70
N MET A 337 22.28 6.02 -7.91
CA MET A 337 22.14 5.24 -9.13
C MET A 337 23.38 4.39 -9.40
N PRO A 338 23.26 3.05 -9.44
CA PRO A 338 24.40 2.20 -9.74
C PRO A 338 24.83 2.40 -11.20
N GLN A 339 26.13 2.66 -11.41
CA GLN A 339 26.69 2.90 -12.74
C GLN A 339 26.77 1.60 -13.55
N ALA A 340 26.18 1.60 -14.73
CA ALA A 340 26.27 0.50 -15.68
C ALA A 340 27.43 0.63 -16.66
N ALA A 341 27.89 1.87 -16.94
CA ALA A 341 28.94 2.15 -17.90
C ALA A 341 29.97 3.17 -17.36
N PRO A 342 31.26 3.08 -17.78
CA PRO A 342 32.23 4.13 -17.53
C PRO A 342 31.79 5.45 -18.15
N GLY A 343 31.98 6.56 -17.43
CA GLY A 343 31.74 7.91 -17.96
C GLY A 343 30.46 8.59 -17.52
N ALA A 344 29.61 7.97 -16.67
CA ALA A 344 28.48 8.65 -16.07
C ALA A 344 28.97 9.77 -15.12
N THR A 345 28.39 10.95 -15.27
CA THR A 345 28.66 12.11 -14.43
C THR A 345 27.75 12.10 -13.22
N ARG A 346 28.33 12.01 -12.01
CA ARG A 346 27.58 12.13 -10.75
C ARG A 346 27.32 13.59 -10.43
N VAL A 347 26.07 13.91 -10.17
CA VAL A 347 25.61 15.27 -9.87
C VAL A 347 24.71 15.29 -8.62
N GLY A 348 24.56 16.47 -8.02
CA GLY A 348 23.63 16.69 -6.92
C GLY A 348 22.19 16.88 -7.39
N THR A 349 21.27 17.00 -6.44
CA THR A 349 19.82 17.13 -6.65
C THR A 349 19.45 18.26 -7.59
N ARG A 350 20.02 19.48 -7.35
CA ARG A 350 19.73 20.67 -8.17
C ARG A 350 20.30 20.54 -9.58
N ALA A 351 21.54 20.06 -9.68
CA ALA A 351 22.20 19.88 -10.97
C ALA A 351 21.49 18.79 -11.82
N PHE A 352 20.98 17.73 -11.19
CA PHE A 352 20.16 16.72 -11.85
C PHE A 352 18.88 17.32 -12.41
N ALA A 353 18.12 18.08 -11.60
CA ALA A 353 16.92 18.76 -12.06
C ALA A 353 17.21 19.70 -13.24
N ARG A 354 18.30 20.47 -13.17
CA ARG A 354 18.74 21.33 -14.28
C ARG A 354 19.02 20.53 -15.54
N ALA A 355 19.70 19.40 -15.43
CA ALA A 355 19.99 18.53 -16.57
C ALA A 355 18.71 17.98 -17.22
N VAL A 356 17.66 17.69 -16.45
CA VAL A 356 16.35 17.33 -17.00
C VAL A 356 15.70 18.52 -17.71
N ILE A 357 15.73 19.71 -17.12
CA ILE A 357 15.18 20.94 -17.72
C ILE A 357 15.83 21.22 -19.07
N ASP A 358 17.16 21.13 -19.16
CA ASP A 358 17.93 21.39 -20.37
C ASP A 358 17.60 20.38 -21.51
N ARG A 359 16.93 19.26 -21.19
CA ARG A 359 16.51 18.22 -22.13
C ARG A 359 15.02 18.20 -22.43
N LEU A 360 14.25 19.16 -21.89
CA LEU A 360 12.82 19.25 -22.18
C LEU A 360 12.57 19.42 -23.68
N GLY A 361 11.77 18.52 -24.23
CA GLY A 361 11.49 18.43 -25.67
C GLY A 361 12.39 17.46 -26.42
N LEU A 362 13.42 16.89 -25.78
CA LEU A 362 14.22 15.80 -26.35
C LEU A 362 13.61 14.44 -26.00
N ALA A 363 13.65 13.51 -26.94
CA ALA A 363 13.33 12.10 -26.70
C ALA A 363 14.61 11.31 -26.37
N PRO A 364 14.51 10.19 -25.63
CA PRO A 364 15.60 9.24 -25.48
C PRO A 364 15.97 8.65 -26.86
N ARG A 365 17.20 8.16 -27.02
CA ARG A 365 17.70 7.60 -28.27
C ARG A 365 17.69 6.07 -28.29
N GLN A 366 17.95 5.46 -27.14
CA GLN A 366 18.06 4.00 -26.96
C GLN A 366 16.95 3.45 -26.05
N LEU A 367 16.63 4.17 -24.96
CA LEU A 367 15.47 3.84 -24.14
C LEU A 367 14.19 4.10 -24.94
N PRO A 368 13.16 3.26 -24.81
CA PRO A 368 11.89 3.49 -25.49
C PRO A 368 11.26 4.82 -25.03
N PRO A 369 10.90 5.71 -25.96
CA PRO A 369 10.19 6.93 -25.60
C PRO A 369 8.80 6.61 -25.06
N VAL A 370 8.42 7.29 -24.00
CA VAL A 370 7.10 7.13 -23.38
C VAL A 370 6.09 8.01 -24.09
N ARG A 371 4.87 7.48 -24.28
CA ARG A 371 3.70 8.21 -24.74
C ARG A 371 2.54 7.93 -23.81
N TYR A 372 1.83 8.98 -23.46
CA TYR A 372 0.62 8.90 -22.63
C TYR A 372 -0.60 9.22 -23.49
N GLY A 373 -1.57 8.33 -23.52
CA GLY A 373 -2.88 8.59 -24.14
C GLY A 373 -3.64 9.69 -23.42
N GLU A 374 -4.72 10.17 -24.02
CA GLU A 374 -5.64 11.08 -23.31
C GLU A 374 -6.08 10.41 -22.00
N ALA A 375 -6.10 11.21 -20.93
CA ALA A 375 -6.46 10.72 -19.61
C ALA A 375 -7.87 10.12 -19.65
N ALA A 376 -7.96 8.81 -19.53
CA ALA A 376 -9.24 8.19 -19.24
C ALA A 376 -9.69 8.66 -17.84
N PRO A 377 -10.98 9.01 -17.66
CA PRO A 377 -11.46 9.38 -16.33
C PRO A 377 -11.09 8.33 -15.30
N LEU A 378 -10.88 8.78 -14.06
CA LEU A 378 -10.68 7.89 -12.90
C LEU A 378 -11.61 6.69 -13.00
N VAL A 379 -11.09 5.51 -12.68
CA VAL A 379 -11.91 4.31 -12.56
C VAL A 379 -13.03 4.64 -11.58
N ALA A 380 -14.25 4.78 -12.08
CA ALA A 380 -15.41 4.68 -11.21
C ALA A 380 -15.32 3.29 -10.59
N VAL A 381 -14.91 3.23 -9.31
CA VAL A 381 -14.95 1.96 -8.58
C VAL A 381 -16.44 1.64 -8.44
N PRO A 382 -16.93 0.54 -9.03
CA PRO A 382 -18.32 0.15 -8.84
C PRO A 382 -18.59 0.04 -7.34
N GLU A 383 -19.74 0.51 -6.89
CA GLU A 383 -20.20 0.20 -5.54
C GLU A 383 -20.13 -1.31 -5.33
N ALA A 384 -19.63 -1.71 -4.16
CA ALA A 384 -19.59 -3.13 -3.82
C ALA A 384 -20.99 -3.73 -3.96
N ALA A 385 -21.10 -4.89 -4.61
CA ALA A 385 -22.39 -5.57 -4.77
C ALA A 385 -23.05 -5.77 -3.40
N PRO A 386 -24.38 -5.64 -3.30
CA PRO A 386 -25.09 -5.87 -2.05
C PRO A 386 -24.72 -7.26 -1.48
N THR A 387 -24.31 -7.27 -0.22
CA THR A 387 -23.94 -8.52 0.44
C THR A 387 -25.19 -9.31 0.73
N VAL A 388 -25.31 -10.53 0.20
CA VAL A 388 -26.27 -11.50 0.71
C VAL A 388 -25.89 -11.81 2.15
N ARG A 389 -26.80 -11.57 3.09
CA ARG A 389 -26.55 -11.84 4.50
C ARG A 389 -26.62 -13.34 4.74
N ALA A 390 -25.53 -13.90 5.20
CA ALA A 390 -25.47 -15.27 5.68
C ALA A 390 -26.25 -15.40 7.02
N GLU A 391 -26.81 -16.56 7.29
CA GLU A 391 -27.37 -16.88 8.60
C GLU A 391 -26.22 -16.99 9.62
N LYS A 392 -26.13 -16.00 10.49
CA LYS A 392 -25.09 -15.95 11.53
C LYS A 392 -25.60 -16.57 12.82
N ARG A 393 -24.92 -17.61 13.33
CA ARG A 393 -25.24 -18.27 14.61
C ARG A 393 -23.99 -18.25 15.49
N THR A 394 -24.12 -17.75 16.73
CA THR A 394 -23.06 -17.87 17.73
C THR A 394 -23.15 -19.26 18.36
N VAL A 395 -22.05 -20.02 18.31
CA VAL A 395 -21.96 -21.40 18.79
C VAL A 395 -21.00 -21.55 19.99
N GLY A 396 -20.32 -20.47 20.36
CA GLY A 396 -19.37 -20.49 21.47
C GLY A 396 -18.64 -19.17 21.63
N VAL A 397 -17.63 -19.17 22.47
CA VAL A 397 -16.76 -18.02 22.73
C VAL A 397 -15.34 -18.49 23.06
N ASP A 398 -14.33 -17.85 22.45
CA ASP A 398 -12.96 -17.89 22.94
C ASP A 398 -12.79 -16.80 23.99
N VAL A 399 -12.37 -17.18 25.19
CA VAL A 399 -12.01 -16.25 26.27
C VAL A 399 -10.51 -16.28 26.46
N PHE A 400 -9.89 -15.12 26.41
CA PHE A 400 -8.44 -14.99 26.57
C PHE A 400 -8.14 -14.56 28.00
N LEU A 401 -7.30 -15.33 28.69
CA LEU A 401 -6.94 -15.13 30.08
C LEU A 401 -5.49 -14.69 30.22
N HIS A 402 -5.25 -13.75 31.13
CA HIS A 402 -3.95 -13.49 31.74
C HIS A 402 -3.78 -14.40 32.93
N TRP A 403 -2.94 -15.42 32.83
CA TRP A 403 -2.80 -16.39 33.89
C TRP A 403 -1.40 -17.03 33.91
N SER A 404 -0.77 -17.08 35.08
CA SER A 404 0.58 -17.63 35.31
C SER A 404 0.62 -18.71 36.37
N GLY A 405 -0.54 -19.33 36.66
CA GLY A 405 -0.69 -20.23 37.83
C GLY A 405 -0.29 -21.69 37.57
N GLY A 406 0.41 -22.06 36.49
CA GLY A 406 0.92 -23.43 36.31
C GLY A 406 0.70 -24.03 34.92
N THR A 407 0.27 -25.31 34.87
CA THR A 407 0.14 -26.07 33.61
C THR A 407 -1.23 -25.88 32.93
N PRO A 408 -1.38 -26.23 31.65
CA PRO A 408 -2.69 -26.22 30.95
C PRO A 408 -3.75 -27.07 31.68
N ASP A 409 -3.37 -28.19 32.31
CA ASP A 409 -4.28 -29.04 33.08
C ASP A 409 -4.75 -28.35 34.35
N ASN A 410 -3.87 -27.60 35.04
CA ASN A 410 -4.26 -26.79 36.20
C ASN A 410 -5.30 -25.74 35.79
N LEU A 411 -5.07 -25.05 34.65
CA LEU A 411 -6.03 -24.06 34.13
C LEU A 411 -7.37 -24.72 33.75
N ALA A 412 -7.36 -25.86 33.09
CA ALA A 412 -8.55 -26.60 32.71
C ALA A 412 -9.36 -27.04 33.96
N ALA A 413 -8.67 -27.48 35.03
CA ALA A 413 -9.30 -27.84 36.29
C ALA A 413 -10.01 -26.66 36.98
N LEU A 414 -9.47 -25.44 36.84
CA LEU A 414 -10.11 -24.21 37.35
C LEU A 414 -11.30 -23.78 36.46
N LEU A 415 -11.22 -23.97 35.15
CA LEU A 415 -12.23 -23.49 34.21
C LEU A 415 -13.47 -24.38 34.13
N ARG A 416 -13.33 -25.70 34.22
CA ARG A 416 -14.43 -26.65 34.08
C ARG A 416 -15.59 -26.42 35.10
N PRO A 417 -15.35 -26.20 36.40
CA PRO A 417 -16.44 -25.95 37.37
C PRO A 417 -17.22 -24.67 37.12
N VAL A 418 -16.61 -23.67 36.49
CA VAL A 418 -17.21 -22.36 36.22
C VAL A 418 -17.80 -22.20 34.84
N ALA A 419 -17.65 -23.20 33.97
CA ALA A 419 -18.16 -23.18 32.60
C ALA A 419 -19.69 -23.02 32.53
N GLY A 420 -20.44 -23.66 33.44
CA GLY A 420 -21.91 -23.61 33.45
C GLY A 420 -22.52 -24.34 32.28
N ASP A 421 -23.31 -23.62 31.47
CA ASP A 421 -24.06 -24.19 30.34
C ASP A 421 -23.21 -24.38 29.04
N VAL A 422 -21.91 -24.10 29.09
CA VAL A 422 -20.98 -24.28 27.98
C VAL A 422 -19.86 -25.25 28.38
N GLU A 423 -19.25 -25.87 27.37
CA GLU A 423 -18.18 -26.85 27.59
C GLU A 423 -16.82 -26.23 27.22
N LEU A 424 -15.82 -26.39 28.10
CA LEU A 424 -14.43 -26.09 27.76
C LEU A 424 -13.94 -27.13 26.74
N ALA A 425 -13.89 -26.74 25.47
CA ALA A 425 -13.50 -27.63 24.37
C ALA A 425 -11.98 -27.76 24.20
N MET A 426 -11.25 -26.66 24.36
CA MET A 426 -9.79 -26.64 24.27
C MET A 426 -9.19 -25.39 24.92
N ILE A 427 -7.88 -25.50 25.26
CA ILE A 427 -7.02 -24.37 25.57
C ILE A 427 -5.89 -24.34 24.55
N THR A 428 -5.59 -23.14 24.03
CA THR A 428 -4.44 -22.91 23.18
C THR A 428 -3.55 -21.83 23.77
N ASN A 429 -2.25 -21.95 23.52
CA ASN A 429 -1.27 -20.93 23.83
C ASN A 429 -0.45 -20.65 22.59
N ARG A 430 -0.28 -19.38 22.19
CA ARG A 430 0.36 -18.96 20.95
C ARG A 430 -0.14 -19.70 19.69
N GLY A 431 -1.44 -20.04 19.66
CA GLY A 431 -2.08 -20.75 18.54
C GLY A 431 -1.92 -22.27 18.56
N VAL A 432 -1.12 -22.85 19.47
CA VAL A 432 -0.94 -24.30 19.62
C VAL A 432 -1.94 -24.83 20.65
N LYS A 433 -2.62 -25.96 20.36
CA LYS A 433 -3.46 -26.65 21.32
C LYS A 433 -2.58 -27.27 22.40
N VAL A 434 -2.82 -26.88 23.66
CA VAL A 434 -2.09 -27.37 24.84
C VAL A 434 -2.97 -28.17 25.79
N TRP A 435 -4.31 -28.12 25.59
CA TRP A 435 -5.26 -28.95 26.31
C TRP A 435 -6.52 -29.17 25.45
N PRO A 436 -7.17 -30.36 25.53
CA PRO A 436 -6.66 -31.61 26.07
C PRO A 436 -5.55 -32.18 25.19
N GLN A 437 -4.71 -33.01 25.79
CA GLN A 437 -3.64 -33.74 25.09
C GLN A 437 -2.60 -32.81 24.41
N GLY A 438 -2.10 -31.82 25.14
CA GLY A 438 -0.96 -31.00 24.72
C GLY A 438 0.37 -31.75 24.90
N LEU A 439 1.43 -31.25 24.26
CA LEU A 439 2.79 -31.74 24.41
C LEU A 439 3.54 -30.92 25.46
N ALA A 440 4.34 -31.56 26.29
CA ALA A 440 5.09 -30.92 27.36
C ALA A 440 6.17 -29.94 26.83
N GLU A 441 6.64 -30.16 25.61
CA GLU A 441 7.63 -29.33 24.93
C GLU A 441 7.05 -27.99 24.44
N THR A 442 5.74 -27.82 24.45
CA THR A 442 5.10 -26.59 23.99
C THR A 442 5.38 -25.45 24.95
N PHE A 443 6.18 -24.48 24.52
CA PHE A 443 6.41 -23.24 25.27
C PHE A 443 5.12 -22.46 25.38
N CYS A 444 4.76 -22.08 26.62
CA CYS A 444 3.57 -21.28 26.91
C CYS A 444 3.96 -19.93 27.52
N THR A 445 3.20 -18.91 27.16
CA THR A 445 3.21 -17.59 27.77
C THR A 445 2.05 -17.45 28.77
N ASP A 446 1.96 -16.32 29.44
CA ASP A 446 0.88 -15.97 30.38
C ASP A 446 -0.48 -15.67 29.69
N HIS A 447 -0.57 -15.80 28.37
CA HIS A 447 -1.76 -15.50 27.56
C HIS A 447 -2.40 -16.78 27.00
N TRP A 448 -3.59 -17.13 27.52
CA TRP A 448 -4.27 -18.39 27.23
C TRP A 448 -5.59 -18.15 26.50
N ARG A 449 -5.80 -18.80 25.35
CA ARG A 449 -7.09 -18.82 24.65
C ARG A 449 -7.86 -20.06 25.05
N CYS A 450 -8.94 -19.87 25.79
CA CYS A 450 -9.83 -20.90 26.30
C CYS A 450 -11.11 -20.93 25.47
N ARG A 451 -11.36 -22.01 24.73
CA ARG A 451 -12.54 -22.14 23.88
C ARG A 451 -13.68 -22.83 24.61
N PHE A 452 -14.79 -22.10 24.70
CA PHE A 452 -16.04 -22.62 25.24
C PHE A 452 -17.06 -22.76 24.11
N LEU A 453 -17.69 -23.92 24.00
CA LEU A 453 -18.71 -24.24 23.00
C LEU A 453 -20.04 -24.55 23.68
N ALA A 454 -21.15 -24.22 23.01
CA ALA A 454 -22.46 -24.68 23.42
C ALA A 454 -22.58 -26.20 23.18
N PRO A 455 -23.18 -26.96 24.08
CA PRO A 455 -23.36 -28.40 23.93
C PRO A 455 -24.09 -28.75 22.63
N GLY A 456 -23.62 -29.77 21.93
CA GLY A 456 -24.26 -30.26 20.70
C GLY A 456 -24.32 -29.24 19.55
N GLY A 457 -23.50 -28.19 19.56
CA GLY A 457 -23.47 -27.17 18.50
C GLY A 457 -24.72 -26.27 18.48
N GLN A 458 -25.42 -26.17 19.59
CA GLN A 458 -26.59 -25.29 19.74
C GLN A 458 -26.18 -23.80 19.67
N ALA A 459 -27.16 -22.93 19.42
CA ALA A 459 -26.93 -21.50 19.49
C ALA A 459 -26.68 -21.04 20.92
N LEU A 460 -25.64 -20.25 21.15
CA LEU A 460 -25.31 -19.63 22.42
C LEU A 460 -25.81 -18.18 22.44
N ALA A 461 -26.70 -17.87 23.37
CA ALA A 461 -27.17 -16.51 23.55
C ALA A 461 -26.06 -15.61 24.13
N HIS A 462 -26.07 -14.32 23.80
CA HIS A 462 -25.13 -13.34 24.37
C HIS A 462 -25.19 -13.26 25.89
N THR A 463 -26.40 -13.48 26.49
CA THR A 463 -26.58 -13.58 27.94
C THR A 463 -25.83 -14.77 28.53
N GLY A 464 -25.74 -15.90 27.82
CA GLY A 464 -24.94 -17.06 28.25
C GLY A 464 -23.44 -16.76 28.28
N ILE A 465 -22.94 -15.99 27.29
CA ILE A 465 -21.55 -15.50 27.30
C ILE A 465 -21.32 -14.56 28.48
N ALA A 466 -22.21 -13.61 28.70
CA ALA A 466 -22.10 -12.70 29.84
C ALA A 466 -22.11 -13.45 31.20
N ALA A 467 -22.96 -14.45 31.34
CA ALA A 467 -23.01 -15.32 32.50
C ALA A 467 -21.69 -16.12 32.70
N LEU A 468 -21.08 -16.63 31.63
CA LEU A 468 -19.77 -17.26 31.72
C LEU A 468 -18.71 -16.27 32.23
N LEU A 469 -18.62 -15.06 31.65
CA LEU A 469 -17.66 -14.05 32.07
C LEU A 469 -17.82 -13.65 33.55
N LEU A 470 -19.06 -13.53 34.01
CA LEU A 470 -19.34 -13.26 35.46
C LEU A 470 -18.84 -14.40 36.37
N ARG A 471 -19.00 -15.67 35.94
CA ARG A 471 -18.48 -16.80 36.73
C ARG A 471 -16.96 -16.85 36.73
N LEU A 472 -16.30 -16.55 35.58
CA LEU A 472 -14.84 -16.45 35.49
C LEU A 472 -14.31 -15.34 36.40
N ALA A 473 -14.91 -14.17 36.36
CA ALA A 473 -14.56 -13.05 37.26
C ALA A 473 -14.76 -13.41 38.73
N GLY A 474 -15.88 -14.06 39.08
CA GLY A 474 -16.17 -14.53 40.44
C GLY A 474 -15.18 -15.60 40.94
N ALA A 475 -14.54 -16.34 40.05
CA ALA A 475 -13.48 -17.28 40.34
C ALA A 475 -12.06 -16.63 40.38
N GLY A 476 -11.97 -15.30 40.24
CA GLY A 476 -10.71 -14.57 40.25
C GLY A 476 -9.86 -14.74 39.02
N LEU A 477 -10.45 -15.15 37.88
CA LEU A 477 -9.75 -15.31 36.62
C LEU A 477 -9.78 -14.00 35.84
N ASP A 478 -8.61 -13.51 35.47
CA ASP A 478 -8.45 -12.27 34.72
C ASP A 478 -8.61 -12.52 33.20
N PHE A 479 -9.78 -12.19 32.64
CA PHE A 479 -10.01 -12.26 31.21
C PHE A 479 -9.74 -10.92 30.52
N VAL A 480 -8.89 -10.93 29.54
CA VAL A 480 -8.40 -9.73 28.86
C VAL A 480 -9.10 -9.48 27.52
N LYS A 481 -9.72 -10.52 26.93
CA LYS A 481 -10.37 -10.43 25.61
C LYS A 481 -11.36 -11.57 25.43
N THR A 482 -12.36 -11.34 24.56
CA THR A 482 -13.27 -12.39 24.07
C THR A 482 -13.43 -12.32 22.54
N GLU A 483 -13.61 -13.49 21.89
CA GLU A 483 -13.96 -13.61 20.48
C GLU A 483 -15.15 -14.56 20.34
N HIS A 484 -16.27 -14.06 19.79
CA HIS A 484 -17.45 -14.90 19.57
C HIS A 484 -17.19 -15.90 18.43
N LEU A 485 -17.48 -17.16 18.68
CA LEU A 485 -17.39 -18.22 17.69
C LEU A 485 -18.70 -18.30 16.94
N CYS A 486 -18.70 -17.81 15.70
CA CYS A 486 -19.89 -17.77 14.87
C CYS A 486 -19.75 -18.68 13.65
N THR A 487 -20.84 -19.36 13.30
CA THR A 487 -21.00 -19.96 11.97
C THR A 487 -21.78 -19.02 11.06
N PHE A 488 -21.51 -19.11 9.76
CA PHE A 488 -22.21 -18.39 8.71
C PHE A 488 -22.71 -19.44 7.71
N ASP A 489 -24.04 -19.58 7.55
CA ASP A 489 -24.69 -20.66 6.81
C ASP A 489 -24.15 -22.05 7.22
N GLY A 490 -23.94 -22.26 8.52
CA GLY A 490 -23.38 -23.49 9.09
C GLY A 490 -21.84 -23.62 8.99
N VAL A 491 -21.14 -22.78 8.24
CA VAL A 491 -19.69 -22.83 8.10
C VAL A 491 -19.00 -22.03 9.21
N PRO A 492 -18.00 -22.58 9.94
CA PRO A 492 -17.26 -21.85 10.95
C PRO A 492 -16.56 -20.60 10.40
N GLY A 493 -16.84 -19.45 11.01
CA GLY A 493 -16.16 -18.18 10.75
C GLY A 493 -14.92 -17.93 11.64
N PHE A 494 -14.35 -19.00 12.18
CA PHE A 494 -13.20 -18.97 13.10
C PHE A 494 -12.24 -20.12 12.79
N SER A 495 -10.96 -19.95 13.16
CA SER A 495 -9.96 -21.00 12.98
C SER A 495 -10.24 -22.18 13.93
N LEU A 496 -10.29 -23.38 13.37
CA LEU A 496 -10.37 -24.61 14.12
C LEU A 496 -9.02 -24.89 14.83
N GLY A 497 -9.08 -25.65 15.93
CA GLY A 497 -7.87 -26.16 16.56
C GLY A 497 -7.22 -27.25 15.72
N GLN A 498 -5.94 -27.51 16.00
CA GLN A 498 -5.26 -28.65 15.34
C GLN A 498 -5.95 -29.96 15.73
N GLY A 499 -6.43 -30.70 14.75
CA GLY A 499 -7.16 -31.98 14.92
C GLY A 499 -8.69 -31.81 15.16
N GLN A 500 -9.26 -30.65 14.85
CA GLN A 500 -10.71 -30.41 14.83
C GLN A 500 -11.25 -30.39 13.41
#